data_e1bcb0a6f60a0eaf37d89dec23a7a8bd
#
_entry.id   e1bcb0a6f60a0eaf37d89dec23a7a8bd
#
_cell.length_a   1.000
_cell.length_b   1.000
_cell.length_c   1.000
_cell.angle_alpha   90.00
_cell.angle_beta   90.00
_cell.angle_gamma   90.00
#
_symmetry.space_group_name_H-M   'P 1'
#
loop_
_entity.id
_entity.type
_entity.pdbx_description
1 polymer ?
#
loop_
_entity_poly.entity_id
_entity_poly.type
_entity_poly.pdbx_seq_one_letter_code
_entity_poly.pdbx_strand_id
1 'polypeptide(L)'
;ADAKKSMLVEVRANKHYTMCWGQYENQEKVVWSNSGLPTEISWEALNKAVALLGVACVILRKYSKPGTHDQYLRLVINSLWQHKLEQSDCEKIIKAVLANSKCENCNDSKLAKIKSVYAKDRTEQIQGLPSLATEFNWSEDEVKDFKKLLFKITGRDVVPEFTHEFVNRIAYMMKQKKYYDL
;
A
#
# COMPACT_ATOMS: atom_id res chain seq x y z
N ALA A 1 -12.28 15.88 -19.32
CA ALA A 1 -13.17 14.86 -18.76
C ALA A 1 -12.59 14.48 -17.41
N ASP A 2 -13.25 14.88 -16.32
CA ASP A 2 -12.84 14.52 -14.96
C ASP A 2 -12.85 13.01 -14.82
N ALA A 3 -11.65 12.43 -14.64
CA ALA A 3 -11.51 11.03 -14.30
C ALA A 3 -12.24 10.82 -12.96
N LYS A 4 -13.45 10.27 -12.98
CA LYS A 4 -14.17 9.90 -11.77
C LYS A 4 -13.24 9.06 -10.91
N LYS A 5 -12.88 9.58 -9.72
CA LYS A 5 -12.13 8.81 -8.72
C LYS A 5 -12.91 7.52 -8.47
N SER A 6 -12.42 6.40 -8.99
CA SER A 6 -13.06 5.12 -8.77
C SER A 6 -12.75 4.67 -7.34
N MET A 7 -13.78 4.34 -6.59
CA MET A 7 -13.64 3.78 -5.25
C MET A 7 -12.99 2.40 -5.34
N LEU A 8 -11.90 2.18 -4.58
CA LEU A 8 -11.19 0.90 -4.56
C LEU A 8 -11.81 -0.09 -3.58
N VAL A 9 -12.18 0.39 -2.42
CA VAL A 9 -12.77 -0.39 -1.34
C VAL A 9 -13.81 0.46 -0.63
N GLU A 10 -14.97 -0.10 -0.36
CA GLU A 10 -16.05 0.53 0.39
C GLU A 10 -16.46 -0.36 1.56
N VAL A 11 -16.57 0.24 2.75
CA VAL A 11 -17.20 -0.41 3.91
C VAL A 11 -18.57 0.21 4.10
N ARG A 12 -19.61 -0.59 3.90
CA ARG A 12 -21.00 -0.18 4.12
C ARG A 12 -21.44 -0.62 5.50
N ALA A 13 -21.72 0.34 6.36
CA ALA A 13 -22.23 0.15 7.70
C ALA A 13 -23.24 1.25 8.01
N ASN A 14 -24.06 1.09 9.03
CA ASN A 14 -25.02 2.07 9.56
C ASN A 14 -25.68 2.95 8.48
N LYS A 15 -26.99 2.88 8.34
CA LYS A 15 -27.80 3.63 7.37
C LYS A 15 -27.52 3.35 5.87
N HIS A 16 -26.73 2.35 5.55
CA HIS A 16 -26.56 1.85 4.20
C HIS A 16 -27.33 0.55 4.01
N TYR A 17 -27.98 0.43 2.86
CA TYR A 17 -28.65 -0.82 2.48
C TYR A 17 -27.72 -1.64 1.58
N THR A 18 -27.68 -2.94 1.82
CA THR A 18 -26.98 -3.88 0.97
C THR A 18 -27.95 -5.00 0.60
N MET A 19 -28.06 -5.28 -0.68
CA MET A 19 -28.87 -6.40 -1.15
C MET A 19 -28.17 -7.71 -0.77
N CYS A 20 -28.86 -8.54 0.01
CA CYS A 20 -28.31 -9.80 0.51
C CYS A 20 -28.77 -11.03 -0.29
N TRP A 21 -29.81 -10.89 -1.10
CA TRP A 21 -30.32 -11.93 -1.98
C TRP A 21 -31.15 -11.31 -3.09
N GLY A 22 -31.39 -12.05 -4.18
CA GLY A 22 -32.18 -11.59 -5.29
C GLY A 22 -31.34 -11.41 -6.55
N GLN A 23 -31.86 -10.62 -7.48
CA GLN A 23 -31.26 -10.36 -8.77
C GLN A 23 -31.30 -8.86 -9.06
N TYR A 24 -30.20 -8.31 -9.57
CA TYR A 24 -30.14 -6.93 -10.03
C TYR A 24 -30.88 -6.76 -11.37
N GLU A 25 -31.19 -5.50 -11.73
CA GLU A 25 -31.85 -5.17 -12.99
C GLU A 25 -31.07 -5.67 -14.22
N ASN A 26 -29.75 -5.72 -14.12
CA ASN A 26 -28.86 -6.30 -15.15
C ASN A 26 -28.82 -7.84 -15.18
N GLN A 27 -29.71 -8.51 -14.45
CA GLN A 27 -29.82 -9.95 -14.29
C GLN A 27 -28.68 -10.64 -13.50
N GLU A 28 -27.73 -9.91 -12.94
CA GLU A 28 -26.74 -10.46 -12.01
C GLU A 28 -27.42 -10.93 -10.71
N LYS A 29 -27.15 -12.16 -10.32
CA LYS A 29 -27.65 -12.74 -9.08
C LYS A 29 -26.69 -12.47 -7.93
N VAL A 30 -27.24 -12.14 -6.74
CA VAL A 30 -26.48 -12.14 -5.50
C VAL A 30 -26.22 -13.58 -5.09
N VAL A 31 -24.93 -13.93 -5.01
CA VAL A 31 -24.50 -15.28 -4.63
C VAL A 31 -23.66 -15.19 -3.38
N TRP A 32 -24.01 -15.99 -2.37
CA TRP A 32 -23.20 -16.10 -1.15
C TRP A 32 -21.97 -16.98 -1.42
N SER A 33 -20.79 -16.47 -1.11
CA SER A 33 -19.54 -17.24 -1.24
C SER A 33 -19.33 -18.27 -0.14
N ASN A 34 -20.03 -18.09 0.99
CA ASN A 34 -20.06 -19.05 2.10
C ASN A 34 -21.41 -18.98 2.83
N SER A 35 -21.71 -19.99 3.63
CA SER A 35 -22.92 -20.12 4.46
C SER A 35 -22.64 -19.90 5.95
N GLY A 36 -21.48 -19.37 6.31
CA GLY A 36 -21.10 -19.13 7.70
C GLY A 36 -21.87 -17.99 8.35
N LEU A 37 -21.95 -18.00 9.66
CA LEU A 37 -22.44 -16.85 10.41
C LEU A 37 -21.47 -15.67 10.26
N PRO A 38 -21.97 -14.42 10.34
CA PRO A 38 -21.10 -13.24 10.36
C PRO A 38 -20.08 -13.35 11.49
N THR A 39 -18.83 -13.03 11.17
CA THR A 39 -17.74 -13.00 12.14
C THR A 39 -17.77 -11.70 12.93
N GLU A 40 -17.73 -11.80 14.26
CA GLU A 40 -17.49 -10.63 15.09
C GLU A 40 -16.04 -10.17 14.94
N ILE A 41 -15.85 -8.89 14.68
CA ILE A 41 -14.54 -8.28 14.47
C ILE A 41 -14.50 -6.90 15.13
N SER A 42 -13.40 -6.55 15.78
CA SER A 42 -13.21 -5.20 16.29
C SER A 42 -13.09 -4.18 15.16
N TRP A 43 -13.46 -2.92 15.44
CA TRP A 43 -13.34 -1.83 14.48
C TRP A 43 -11.90 -1.63 13.99
N GLU A 44 -10.94 -1.75 14.88
CA GLU A 44 -9.51 -1.63 14.60
C GLU A 44 -9.04 -2.72 13.64
N ALA A 45 -9.44 -3.98 13.91
CA ALA A 45 -9.09 -5.11 13.07
C ALA A 45 -9.72 -5.00 11.67
N LEU A 46 -10.99 -4.53 11.59
CA LEU A 46 -11.67 -4.27 10.33
C LEU A 46 -10.95 -3.16 9.54
N ASN A 47 -10.65 -2.02 10.17
CA ASN A 47 -9.94 -0.92 9.53
C ASN A 47 -8.57 -1.34 9.01
N LYS A 48 -7.83 -2.11 9.80
CA LYS A 48 -6.53 -2.66 9.37
C LYS A 48 -6.70 -3.57 8.16
N ALA A 49 -7.65 -4.49 8.18
CA ALA A 49 -7.91 -5.41 7.06
C ALA A 49 -8.29 -4.66 5.78
N VAL A 50 -9.16 -3.66 5.88
CA VAL A 50 -9.56 -2.79 4.75
C VAL A 50 -8.38 -2.00 4.21
N ALA A 51 -7.52 -1.47 5.09
CA ALA A 51 -6.32 -0.75 4.66
C ALA A 51 -5.31 -1.67 3.95
N LEU A 52 -5.10 -2.90 4.46
CA LEU A 52 -4.26 -3.92 3.79
C LEU A 52 -4.80 -4.26 2.39
N LEU A 53 -6.11 -4.46 2.28
CA LEU A 53 -6.76 -4.68 0.99
C LEU A 53 -6.58 -3.48 0.06
N GLY A 54 -6.76 -2.26 0.55
CA GLY A 54 -6.53 -1.03 -0.21
C GLY A 54 -5.11 -0.93 -0.76
N VAL A 55 -4.10 -1.25 0.07
CA VAL A 55 -2.69 -1.31 -0.36
C VAL A 55 -2.50 -2.35 -1.47
N ALA A 56 -3.05 -3.56 -1.30
CA ALA A 56 -2.97 -4.60 -2.33
C ALA A 56 -3.62 -4.17 -3.65
N CYS A 57 -4.78 -3.50 -3.60
CA CYS A 57 -5.47 -2.96 -4.78
C CYS A 57 -4.64 -1.89 -5.50
N VAL A 58 -4.03 -0.95 -4.77
CA VAL A 58 -3.15 0.07 -5.37
C VAL A 58 -1.97 -0.57 -6.08
N ILE A 59 -1.31 -1.53 -5.42
CA ILE A 59 -0.18 -2.27 -6.00
C ILE A 59 -0.63 -3.03 -7.25
N LEU A 60 -1.76 -3.73 -7.20
CA LEU A 60 -2.26 -4.54 -8.30
C LEU A 60 -2.62 -3.68 -9.52
N ARG A 61 -3.22 -2.50 -9.34
CA ARG A 61 -3.52 -1.57 -10.43
C ARG A 61 -2.29 -1.13 -11.22
N LYS A 62 -1.15 -1.05 -10.55
CA LYS A 62 0.14 -0.67 -11.13
C LYS A 62 1.02 -1.87 -11.42
N TYR A 63 0.51 -3.08 -11.17
CA TYR A 63 1.29 -4.29 -11.41
C TYR A 63 1.73 -4.35 -12.85
N SER A 64 3.02 -4.37 -13.03
CA SER A 64 3.65 -3.96 -14.27
C SER A 64 3.55 -5.01 -15.39
N LYS A 65 4.02 -4.60 -16.57
CA LYS A 65 4.11 -5.41 -17.77
C LYS A 65 5.02 -6.64 -17.58
N PRO A 66 4.81 -7.71 -18.33
CA PRO A 66 5.73 -8.86 -18.33
C PRO A 66 7.20 -8.43 -18.47
N GLY A 67 8.08 -9.07 -17.70
CA GLY A 67 9.52 -8.78 -17.70
C GLY A 67 9.99 -7.81 -16.60
N THR A 68 9.11 -6.99 -16.02
CA THR A 68 9.48 -6.05 -14.96
C THR A 68 8.90 -6.39 -13.59
N HIS A 69 8.16 -7.49 -13.48
CA HIS A 69 7.47 -7.91 -12.25
C HIS A 69 8.39 -8.04 -11.04
N ASP A 70 9.58 -8.58 -11.25
CA ASP A 70 10.55 -8.83 -10.19
C ASP A 70 11.09 -7.54 -9.58
N GLN A 71 11.40 -6.56 -10.44
CA GLN A 71 11.86 -5.24 -10.01
C GLN A 71 10.75 -4.47 -9.30
N TYR A 72 9.53 -4.48 -9.87
CA TYR A 72 8.36 -3.87 -9.26
C TYR A 72 8.11 -4.41 -7.86
N LEU A 73 8.01 -5.73 -7.69
CA LEU A 73 7.79 -6.34 -6.39
C LEU A 73 8.91 -6.05 -5.40
N ARG A 74 10.16 -6.05 -5.83
CA ARG A 74 11.29 -5.68 -4.97
C ARG A 74 11.13 -4.26 -4.44
N LEU A 75 10.80 -3.28 -5.28
CA LEU A 75 10.62 -1.89 -4.87
C LEU A 75 9.38 -1.72 -3.97
N VAL A 76 8.30 -2.47 -4.25
CA VAL A 76 7.12 -2.52 -3.38
C VAL A 76 7.49 -3.07 -2.00
N ILE A 77 8.15 -4.23 -1.91
CA ILE A 77 8.55 -4.85 -0.63
C ILE A 77 9.46 -3.91 0.15
N ASN A 78 10.44 -3.30 -0.53
CA ASN A 78 11.32 -2.30 0.07
C ASN A 78 10.54 -1.11 0.64
N SER A 79 9.55 -0.61 -0.12
CA SER A 79 8.69 0.49 0.32
C SER A 79 7.89 0.12 1.57
N LEU A 80 7.28 -1.06 1.59
CA LEU A 80 6.52 -1.56 2.74
C LEU A 80 7.41 -1.72 3.97
N TRP A 81 8.62 -2.25 3.79
CA TRP A 81 9.62 -2.40 4.85
C TRP A 81 10.08 -1.03 5.41
N GLN A 82 10.38 -0.06 4.54
CA GLN A 82 10.75 1.30 4.95
C GLN A 82 9.65 1.98 5.77
N HIS A 83 8.40 1.72 5.43
CA HIS A 83 7.23 2.22 6.17
C HIS A 83 6.92 1.40 7.44
N LYS A 84 7.84 0.51 7.84
CA LYS A 84 7.75 -0.28 9.07
C LYS A 84 6.50 -1.16 9.15
N LEU A 85 6.02 -1.61 7.97
CA LEU A 85 4.97 -2.62 7.95
C LEU A 85 5.52 -3.93 8.51
N GLU A 86 4.69 -4.66 9.25
CA GLU A 86 5.07 -5.98 9.76
C GLU A 86 5.24 -6.98 8.61
N GLN A 87 6.22 -7.90 8.75
CA GLN A 87 6.50 -8.90 7.71
C GLN A 87 5.26 -9.71 7.35
N SER A 88 4.49 -10.14 8.36
CA SER A 88 3.26 -10.93 8.16
C SER A 88 2.20 -10.18 7.33
N ASP A 89 2.08 -8.87 7.50
CA ASP A 89 1.15 -8.04 6.74
C ASP A 89 1.67 -7.80 5.31
N CYS A 90 2.98 -7.61 5.14
CA CYS A 90 3.61 -7.58 3.83
C CYS A 90 3.37 -8.89 3.05
N GLU A 91 3.52 -10.05 3.70
CA GLU A 91 3.24 -11.34 3.09
C GLU A 91 1.78 -11.47 2.64
N LYS A 92 0.81 -11.02 3.45
CA LYS A 92 -0.61 -11.03 3.08
C LYS A 92 -0.86 -10.17 1.83
N ILE A 93 -0.32 -8.95 1.79
CA ILE A 93 -0.45 -8.04 0.65
C ILE A 93 0.12 -8.68 -0.61
N ILE A 94 1.37 -9.15 -0.54
CA ILE A 94 2.04 -9.71 -1.72
C ILE A 94 1.36 -10.99 -2.20
N LYS A 95 0.92 -11.88 -1.30
CA LYS A 95 0.13 -13.06 -1.66
C LYS A 95 -1.16 -12.67 -2.39
N ALA A 96 -1.90 -11.67 -1.89
CA ALA A 96 -3.11 -11.19 -2.53
C ALA A 96 -2.83 -10.60 -3.93
N VAL A 97 -1.77 -9.82 -4.07
CA VAL A 97 -1.35 -9.28 -5.38
C VAL A 97 -0.98 -10.40 -6.35
N LEU A 98 -0.18 -11.37 -5.93
CA LEU A 98 0.24 -12.48 -6.78
C LEU A 98 -0.94 -13.37 -7.21
N ALA A 99 -1.86 -13.67 -6.30
CA ALA A 99 -3.04 -14.49 -6.59
C ALA A 99 -4.01 -13.84 -7.59
N ASN A 100 -4.03 -12.50 -7.66
CA ASN A 100 -4.91 -11.74 -8.54
C ASN A 100 -4.18 -11.13 -9.74
N SER A 101 -2.87 -11.29 -9.82
CA SER A 101 -2.10 -10.90 -11.00
C SER A 101 -2.18 -11.99 -12.07
N LYS A 102 -2.22 -11.60 -13.33
CA LYS A 102 -2.16 -12.54 -14.47
C LYS A 102 -0.74 -13.10 -14.70
N CYS A 103 0.06 -13.23 -13.65
CA CYS A 103 1.45 -13.67 -13.74
C CYS A 103 1.53 -15.20 -13.58
N GLU A 104 1.85 -15.90 -14.65
CA GLU A 104 1.94 -17.37 -14.68
C GLU A 104 3.05 -17.95 -13.79
N ASN A 105 4.08 -17.16 -13.45
CA ASN A 105 5.25 -17.57 -12.67
C ASN A 105 5.25 -17.03 -11.23
N CYS A 106 4.08 -16.90 -10.62
CA CYS A 106 3.92 -16.41 -9.25
C CYS A 106 4.11 -17.55 -8.24
N ASN A 107 5.34 -17.80 -7.84
CA ASN A 107 5.71 -18.90 -6.96
C ASN A 107 6.44 -18.43 -5.69
N ASP A 108 6.77 -19.38 -4.83
CA ASP A 108 7.38 -19.18 -3.51
C ASP A 108 8.71 -18.39 -3.55
N SER A 109 9.39 -18.37 -4.68
CA SER A 109 10.62 -17.58 -4.86
C SER A 109 10.40 -16.07 -4.68
N LYS A 110 9.20 -15.55 -5.00
CA LYS A 110 8.87 -14.15 -4.81
C LYS A 110 8.59 -13.81 -3.35
N LEU A 111 8.04 -14.76 -2.59
CA LEU A 111 7.84 -14.62 -1.15
C LEU A 111 9.16 -14.69 -0.38
N ALA A 112 10.16 -15.44 -0.88
CA ALA A 112 11.49 -15.49 -0.27
C ALA A 112 12.18 -14.11 -0.24
N LYS A 113 11.86 -13.22 -1.20
CA LYS A 113 12.35 -11.84 -1.22
C LYS A 113 11.92 -11.03 -0.01
N ILE A 114 10.72 -11.28 0.52
CA ILE A 114 10.22 -10.60 1.72
C ILE A 114 11.15 -10.91 2.89
N LYS A 115 11.45 -12.20 3.12
CA LYS A 115 12.35 -12.62 4.19
C LYS A 115 13.74 -11.97 4.06
N SER A 116 14.28 -11.94 2.85
CA SER A 116 15.57 -11.30 2.58
C SER A 116 15.58 -9.81 2.89
N VAL A 117 14.51 -9.08 2.55
CA VAL A 117 14.42 -7.63 2.83
C VAL A 117 14.20 -7.37 4.32
N TYR A 118 13.36 -8.17 4.98
CA TYR A 118 13.05 -8.00 6.40
C TYR A 118 14.18 -8.45 7.34
N ALA A 119 15.14 -9.24 6.84
CA ALA A 119 16.36 -9.57 7.57
C ALA A 119 17.43 -8.45 7.57
N LYS A 120 17.22 -7.40 6.74
CA LYS A 120 18.18 -6.29 6.64
C LYS A 120 18.13 -5.38 7.86
N ASP A 121 19.25 -4.74 8.17
CA ASP A 121 19.30 -3.68 9.15
C ASP A 121 18.50 -2.47 8.64
N ARG A 122 17.74 -1.84 9.54
CA ARG A 122 16.94 -0.63 9.24
C ARG A 122 17.78 0.59 8.87
N THR A 123 19.08 0.53 9.09
CA THR A 123 20.05 1.56 8.69
C THR A 123 20.49 1.42 7.22
N GLU A 124 20.23 0.27 6.59
CA GLU A 124 20.59 0.07 5.19
C GLU A 124 19.78 1.00 4.28
N GLN A 125 20.49 1.71 3.41
CA GLN A 125 19.86 2.50 2.35
C GLN A 125 19.41 1.56 1.22
N ILE A 126 18.11 1.41 1.08
CA ILE A 126 17.50 0.63 0.00
C ILE A 126 16.57 1.50 -0.83
N GLN A 127 16.51 1.21 -2.12
CA GLN A 127 15.53 1.84 -3.00
C GLN A 127 14.11 1.46 -2.56
N GLY A 128 13.23 2.43 -2.45
CA GLY A 128 11.85 2.23 -1.99
C GLY A 128 10.86 3.07 -2.77
N LEU A 129 9.91 3.70 -2.05
CA LEU A 129 8.79 4.40 -2.67
C LEU A 129 9.18 5.48 -3.69
N PRO A 130 10.23 6.30 -3.51
CA PRO A 130 10.63 7.26 -4.55
C PRO A 130 11.02 6.59 -5.85
N SER A 131 11.84 5.52 -5.79
CA SER A 131 12.24 4.75 -6.98
C SER A 131 11.05 4.04 -7.61
N LEU A 132 10.15 3.46 -6.78
CA LEU A 132 8.91 2.84 -7.25
C LEU A 132 8.05 3.85 -8.02
N ALA A 133 7.88 5.06 -7.49
CA ALA A 133 7.09 6.10 -8.12
C ALA A 133 7.69 6.53 -9.46
N THR A 134 8.99 6.76 -9.51
CA THR A 134 9.68 7.21 -10.72
C THR A 134 9.69 6.11 -11.79
N GLU A 135 10.08 4.89 -11.44
CA GLU A 135 10.27 3.81 -12.42
C GLU A 135 8.93 3.28 -12.98
N PHE A 136 7.85 3.35 -12.19
CA PHE A 136 6.54 2.82 -12.56
C PHE A 136 5.46 3.90 -12.73
N ASN A 137 5.87 5.15 -12.88
CA ASN A 137 5.00 6.28 -13.20
C ASN A 137 3.80 6.41 -12.25
N TRP A 138 4.06 6.38 -10.94
CA TRP A 138 3.06 6.72 -9.94
C TRP A 138 2.89 8.22 -9.86
N SER A 139 1.66 8.71 -9.91
CA SER A 139 1.37 10.12 -9.67
C SER A 139 1.59 10.50 -8.20
N GLU A 140 1.75 11.78 -7.92
CA GLU A 140 1.87 12.30 -6.57
C GLU A 140 0.66 11.92 -5.69
N ASP A 141 -0.56 11.95 -6.27
CA ASP A 141 -1.78 11.55 -5.58
C ASP A 141 -1.77 10.06 -5.22
N GLU A 142 -1.31 9.19 -6.12
CA GLU A 142 -1.20 7.76 -5.85
C GLU A 142 -0.18 7.47 -4.74
N VAL A 143 0.96 8.14 -4.76
CA VAL A 143 1.96 8.06 -3.68
C VAL A 143 1.39 8.54 -2.35
N LYS A 144 0.65 9.66 -2.36
CA LYS A 144 -0.01 10.20 -1.18
C LYS A 144 -1.05 9.26 -0.60
N ASP A 145 -1.89 8.69 -1.45
CA ASP A 145 -2.94 7.76 -1.02
C ASP A 145 -2.34 6.45 -0.51
N PHE A 146 -1.28 5.95 -1.14
CA PHE A 146 -0.53 4.79 -0.66
C PHE A 146 0.05 5.03 0.75
N LYS A 147 0.69 6.18 0.97
CA LYS A 147 1.19 6.57 2.29
C LYS A 147 0.09 6.65 3.35
N LYS A 148 -1.07 7.23 3.00
CA LYS A 148 -2.23 7.29 3.92
C LYS A 148 -2.73 5.90 4.33
N LEU A 149 -2.77 4.95 3.38
CA LEU A 149 -3.17 3.58 3.67
C LEU A 149 -2.16 2.90 4.61
N LEU A 150 -0.86 3.07 4.36
CA LEU A 150 0.18 2.55 5.23
C LEU A 150 0.12 3.15 6.63
N PHE A 151 -0.14 4.46 6.74
CA PHE A 151 -0.37 5.11 8.03
C PHE A 151 -1.52 4.47 8.82
N LYS A 152 -2.65 4.18 8.15
CA LYS A 152 -3.79 3.50 8.80
C LYS A 152 -3.44 2.11 9.34
N ILE A 153 -2.48 1.42 8.73
CA ILE A 153 -2.04 0.09 9.17
C ILE A 153 -1.03 0.19 10.31
N THR A 154 -0.06 1.09 10.19
CA THR A 154 1.10 1.16 11.10
C THR A 154 0.88 2.10 12.28
N GLY A 155 -0.11 2.99 12.21
CA GLY A 155 -0.35 4.05 13.19
C GLY A 155 0.78 5.08 13.25
N ARG A 156 1.67 5.11 12.27
CA ARG A 156 2.85 5.98 12.25
C ARG A 156 2.78 6.90 11.05
N ASP A 157 2.85 8.21 11.32
CA ASP A 157 3.18 9.17 10.28
C ASP A 157 4.58 8.83 9.77
N VAL A 158 4.67 8.64 8.48
CA VAL A 158 5.96 8.57 7.83
C VAL A 158 6.48 10.01 7.81
N VAL A 159 7.14 10.40 8.87
CA VAL A 159 8.03 11.57 8.79
C VAL A 159 9.00 11.23 7.66
N PRO A 160 9.08 12.04 6.59
CA PRO A 160 10.11 11.82 5.59
C PRO A 160 11.43 11.73 6.36
N GLU A 161 12.16 10.62 6.22
CA GLU A 161 13.56 10.64 6.64
C GLU A 161 14.20 11.75 5.83
N PHE A 162 14.38 12.89 6.51
CA PHE A 162 15.04 14.03 5.92
C PHE A 162 16.42 13.54 5.48
N THR A 163 16.66 13.52 4.19
CA THR A 163 17.99 13.21 3.68
C THR A 163 18.97 14.13 4.39
N HIS A 164 20.18 13.65 4.64
CA HIS A 164 21.24 14.45 5.27
C HIS A 164 21.39 15.84 4.60
N GLU A 165 21.08 15.92 3.32
CA GLU A 165 21.03 17.14 2.52
C GLU A 165 19.90 18.10 2.93
N PHE A 166 18.72 17.60 3.27
CA PHE A 166 17.60 18.43 3.74
C PHE A 166 17.87 18.97 5.15
N VAL A 167 18.43 18.15 6.05
CA VAL A 167 18.83 18.59 7.40
C VAL A 167 19.91 19.65 7.31
N ASN A 168 20.91 19.47 6.44
CA ASN A 168 21.96 20.46 6.20
C ASN A 168 21.40 21.75 5.60
N ARG A 169 20.39 21.66 4.72
CA ARG A 169 19.75 22.82 4.11
C ARG A 169 18.93 23.62 5.13
N ILE A 170 18.19 22.93 6.03
CA ILE A 170 17.51 23.59 7.14
C ILE A 170 18.51 24.22 8.11
N ALA A 171 19.57 23.51 8.48
CA ALA A 171 20.61 24.04 9.35
C ALA A 171 21.30 25.27 8.74
N TYR A 172 21.52 25.25 7.43
CA TYR A 172 22.03 26.41 6.68
C TYR A 172 21.05 27.59 6.70
N MET A 173 19.76 27.34 6.45
CA MET A 173 18.72 28.38 6.46
C MET A 173 18.52 28.97 7.87
N MET A 174 18.58 28.14 8.92
CA MET A 174 18.51 28.62 10.30
C MET A 174 19.73 29.45 10.68
N LYS A 175 20.93 29.12 10.17
CA LYS A 175 22.12 29.96 10.32
C LYS A 175 21.97 31.29 9.62
N GLN A 176 21.42 31.32 8.41
CA GLN A 176 21.20 32.56 7.65
C GLN A 176 20.20 33.48 8.36
N LYS A 177 19.11 32.90 8.93
CA LYS A 177 18.11 33.68 9.67
C LYS A 177 18.70 34.39 10.91
N LYS A 178 19.70 33.79 11.55
CA LYS A 178 20.42 34.41 12.67
C LYS A 178 21.22 35.65 12.29
N TYR A 179 21.49 35.89 11.01
CA TYR A 179 22.20 37.06 10.51
C TYR A 179 21.27 38.21 10.12
N TYR A 180 19.96 38.01 10.07
CA TYR A 180 18.97 39.01 9.71
C TYR A 180 18.19 39.58 10.92
N ASP A 181 18.39 39.02 12.09
CA ASP A 181 17.73 39.44 13.35
C ASP A 181 18.73 40.19 14.30
N LEU A 182 19.76 40.82 13.73
CA LEU A 182 20.69 41.73 14.44
C LEU A 182 20.59 43.15 13.91
#